data_c4f971244eb003ffc18b0630a3b30f68
#
_entry.id   c4f971244eb003ffc18b0630a3b30f68
#
_cell.length_a   1.000
_cell.length_b   1.000
_cell.length_c   1.000
_cell.angle_alpha   90.00
_cell.angle_beta   90.00
_cell.angle_gamma   90.00
#
_symmetry.space_group_name_H-M   'P 1'
#
loop_
_entity.id
_entity.type
_entity.pdbx_description
1 polymer ?
#
loop_
_entity_poly.entity_id
_entity_poly.type
_entity_poly.pdbx_seq_one_letter_code
_entity_poly.pdbx_strand_id
1 'polypeptide(L)'
;MPRQARTISATNVYHAILRGVNKQQVFEDDEDYIRFLNVLRRQTQPDVDAQGQTFQPRCHVYAYCLMGNHVHLLLKEGFETIGDIMKRIASSYVYYYNHKYDRVGHLFQERFKSQPVNDFSYF
;
A
#
# COMPACT_ATOMS: atom_id res chain seq x y z
N MET A 1 11.22 -8.99 20.21
CA MET A 1 10.89 -7.65 20.74
C MET A 1 9.48 -7.26 20.34
N PRO A 2 8.73 -6.67 21.25
CA PRO A 2 7.40 -6.19 20.87
C PRO A 2 7.52 -5.05 19.86
N ARG A 3 6.57 -4.99 18.95
CA ARG A 3 6.49 -3.88 17.99
C ARG A 3 6.06 -2.62 18.72
N GLN A 4 6.66 -1.51 18.33
CA GLN A 4 6.20 -0.21 18.80
C GLN A 4 4.87 0.13 18.13
N ALA A 5 4.01 0.84 18.85
CA ALA A 5 2.77 1.34 18.29
C ALA A 5 3.09 2.33 17.16
N ARG A 6 2.29 2.28 16.09
CA ARG A 6 2.45 3.21 14.97
C ARG A 6 2.03 4.62 15.42
N THR A 7 2.83 5.62 15.06
CA THR A 7 2.49 7.01 15.32
C THR A 7 1.30 7.42 14.47
N ILE A 8 0.30 8.05 15.09
CA ILE A 8 -0.92 8.48 14.43
C ILE A 8 -0.71 9.86 13.82
N SER A 9 -1.14 10.03 12.56
CA SER A 9 -1.06 11.31 11.87
C SER A 9 -2.20 12.23 12.28
N ALA A 10 -1.90 13.53 12.46
CA ALA A 10 -2.91 14.55 12.73
C ALA A 10 -3.80 14.82 11.51
N THR A 11 -3.32 14.55 10.29
CA THR A 11 -4.07 14.79 9.04
C THR A 11 -4.69 13.53 8.47
N ASN A 12 -4.46 12.37 9.08
CA ASN A 12 -4.77 11.05 8.57
C ASN A 12 -4.00 10.71 7.29
N VAL A 13 -2.95 11.44 6.98
CA VAL A 13 -2.07 11.21 5.83
C VAL A 13 -0.77 10.59 6.29
N TYR A 14 -0.32 9.58 5.56
CA TYR A 14 0.91 8.85 5.88
C TYR A 14 1.77 8.68 4.64
N HIS A 15 3.07 8.77 4.84
CA HIS A 15 4.06 8.34 3.86
C HIS A 15 4.44 6.90 4.24
N ALA A 16 4.04 5.93 3.43
CA ALA A 16 4.27 4.52 3.69
C ALA A 16 5.30 3.97 2.71
N ILE A 17 6.14 3.06 3.17
CA ILE A 17 7.20 2.47 2.35
C ILE A 17 7.12 0.95 2.48
N LEU A 18 7.06 0.27 1.33
CA LEU A 18 7.20 -1.18 1.22
C LEU A 18 8.56 -1.48 0.63
N ARG A 19 9.33 -2.34 1.27
CA ARG A 19 10.66 -2.71 0.79
C ARG A 19 10.73 -4.21 0.52
N GLY A 20 11.37 -4.58 -0.59
CA GLY A 20 11.63 -5.99 -0.89
C GLY A 20 12.49 -6.63 0.18
N VAL A 21 12.15 -7.86 0.56
CA VAL A 21 12.92 -8.63 1.54
C VAL A 21 14.33 -8.84 0.99
N ASN A 22 15.34 -8.63 1.84
CA ASN A 22 16.75 -8.73 1.46
C ASN A 22 17.10 -7.88 0.24
N LYS A 23 16.47 -6.71 0.10
CA LYS A 23 16.66 -5.80 -1.02
C LYS A 23 16.28 -6.41 -2.37
N GLN A 24 15.46 -7.45 -2.36
CA GLN A 24 15.00 -8.11 -3.57
C GLN A 24 14.21 -7.15 -4.46
N GLN A 25 14.32 -7.33 -5.78
CA GLN A 25 13.46 -6.65 -6.74
C GLN A 25 12.01 -7.09 -6.55
N VAL A 26 11.10 -6.14 -6.61
CA VAL A 26 9.67 -6.41 -6.48
C VAL A 26 8.92 -6.09 -7.77
N PHE A 27 9.58 -5.50 -8.76
CA PHE A 27 9.07 -5.29 -10.11
C PHE A 27 10.13 -5.75 -11.10
N GLU A 28 9.78 -6.70 -11.95
CA GLU A 28 10.70 -7.25 -12.96
C GLU A 28 10.41 -6.69 -14.36
N ASP A 29 9.16 -6.34 -14.63
CA ASP A 29 8.74 -5.84 -15.95
C ASP A 29 7.56 -4.87 -15.81
N ASP A 30 7.13 -4.34 -16.95
CA ASP A 30 6.03 -3.36 -16.99
C ASP A 30 4.72 -3.94 -16.47
N GLU A 31 4.47 -5.22 -16.71
CA GLU A 31 3.25 -5.87 -16.22
C GLU A 31 3.16 -5.79 -14.69
N ASP A 32 4.30 -5.95 -14.01
CA ASP A 32 4.34 -5.88 -12.55
C ASP A 32 3.99 -4.48 -12.06
N TYR A 33 4.53 -3.44 -12.69
CA TYR A 33 4.19 -2.07 -12.35
C TYR A 33 2.71 -1.78 -12.58
N ILE A 34 2.18 -2.22 -13.71
CA ILE A 34 0.77 -2.02 -14.05
C ILE A 34 -0.12 -2.74 -13.04
N ARG A 35 0.25 -3.95 -12.64
CA ARG A 35 -0.51 -4.70 -11.65
C ARG A 35 -0.54 -3.98 -10.30
N PHE A 36 0.59 -3.44 -9.86
CA PHE A 36 0.63 -2.71 -8.61
C PHE A 36 -0.27 -1.46 -8.67
N LEU A 37 -0.20 -0.72 -9.77
CA LEU A 37 -1.07 0.45 -9.96
C LEU A 37 -2.55 0.06 -9.94
N ASN A 38 -2.90 -1.07 -10.53
CA ASN A 38 -4.28 -1.57 -10.49
C ASN A 38 -4.71 -1.94 -9.07
N VAL A 39 -3.81 -2.50 -8.27
CA VAL A 39 -4.09 -2.78 -6.86
C VAL A 39 -4.38 -1.48 -6.11
N LEU A 40 -3.55 -0.45 -6.31
CA LEU A 40 -3.77 0.87 -5.70
C LEU A 40 -5.12 1.46 -6.11
N ARG A 41 -5.42 1.40 -7.39
CA ARG A 41 -6.66 1.96 -7.93
C ARG A 41 -7.89 1.30 -7.29
N ARG A 42 -7.85 -0.01 -7.08
CA ARG A 42 -8.96 -0.72 -6.44
C ARG A 42 -9.18 -0.28 -5.00
N GLN A 43 -8.12 0.11 -4.30
CA GLN A 43 -8.25 0.58 -2.91
C GLN A 43 -8.87 1.97 -2.83
N THR A 44 -8.77 2.77 -3.88
CA THR A 44 -9.32 4.13 -3.90
C THR A 44 -10.73 4.19 -4.47
N GLN A 45 -11.22 3.10 -5.08
CA GLN A 45 -12.58 3.06 -5.61
C GLN A 45 -13.57 2.75 -4.49
N PRO A 46 -14.67 3.50 -4.40
CA PRO A 46 -15.71 3.19 -3.42
C PRO A 46 -16.42 1.89 -3.78
N ASP A 47 -16.76 1.13 -2.75
CA ASP A 47 -17.59 -0.05 -2.93
C ASP A 47 -19.04 0.37 -3.21
N VAL A 48 -19.77 -0.48 -3.94
CA VAL A 48 -21.17 -0.26 -4.28
C VAL A 48 -21.97 -1.47 -3.77
N ASP A 49 -23.04 -1.21 -3.02
CA ASP A 49 -23.89 -2.28 -2.51
C ASP A 49 -24.86 -2.80 -3.58
N ALA A 50 -25.66 -3.81 -3.21
CA ALA A 50 -26.62 -4.42 -4.13
C ALA A 50 -27.71 -3.45 -4.61
N GLN A 51 -27.94 -2.35 -3.89
CA GLN A 51 -28.92 -1.32 -4.23
C GLN A 51 -28.30 -0.16 -5.00
N GLY A 52 -27.01 -0.25 -5.33
CA GLY A 52 -26.33 0.80 -6.09
C GLY A 52 -25.82 1.96 -5.24
N GLN A 53 -25.88 1.87 -3.91
CA GLN A 53 -25.36 2.92 -3.04
C GLN A 53 -23.84 2.82 -2.95
N THR A 54 -23.18 3.97 -3.03
CA THR A 54 -21.72 4.06 -2.98
C THR A 54 -21.25 4.33 -1.56
N PHE A 55 -20.31 3.52 -1.08
CA PHE A 55 -19.65 3.75 0.19
C PHE A 55 -18.45 4.67 0.00
N GLN A 56 -17.95 5.23 1.11
CA GLN A 56 -16.71 6.00 1.07
C GLN A 56 -15.55 5.09 0.68
N PRO A 57 -14.54 5.62 -0.06
CA PRO A 57 -13.36 4.81 -0.38
C PRO A 57 -12.57 4.43 0.87
N ARG A 58 -11.88 3.30 0.80
CA ARG A 58 -11.04 2.82 1.91
C ARG A 58 -9.89 3.76 2.21
N CYS A 59 -9.36 4.38 1.16
CA CYS A 59 -8.26 5.34 1.29
C CYS A 59 -8.22 6.24 0.06
N HIS A 60 -7.37 7.27 0.16
CA HIS A 60 -7.03 8.14 -0.96
C HIS A 60 -5.54 8.07 -1.20
N VAL A 61 -5.13 7.86 -2.45
CA VAL A 61 -3.72 7.85 -2.84
C VAL A 61 -3.40 9.22 -3.44
N TYR A 62 -2.53 9.97 -2.77
CA TYR A 62 -2.13 11.29 -3.24
C TYR A 62 -0.91 11.24 -4.15
N ALA A 63 0.00 10.31 -3.91
CA ALA A 63 1.20 10.18 -4.72
C ALA A 63 1.78 8.78 -4.53
N TYR A 64 2.58 8.36 -5.51
CA TYR A 64 3.30 7.10 -5.41
C TYR A 64 4.62 7.22 -6.17
N CYS A 65 5.57 6.37 -5.77
CA CYS A 65 6.82 6.22 -6.51
C CYS A 65 7.20 4.73 -6.45
N LEU A 66 7.23 4.08 -7.60
CA LEU A 66 7.51 2.66 -7.70
C LEU A 66 8.95 2.48 -8.16
N MET A 67 9.81 2.08 -7.21
CA MET A 67 11.20 1.77 -7.48
C MET A 67 11.35 0.26 -7.67
N GLY A 68 12.48 -0.18 -8.23
CA GLY A 68 12.67 -1.61 -8.51
C GLY A 68 12.50 -2.51 -7.30
N ASN A 69 12.96 -2.09 -6.13
CA ASN A 69 12.94 -2.91 -4.93
C ASN A 69 12.19 -2.28 -3.75
N HIS A 70 11.50 -1.18 -3.97
CA HIS A 70 10.68 -0.57 -2.91
C HIS A 70 9.63 0.35 -3.51
N VAL A 71 8.62 0.68 -2.70
CA VAL A 71 7.48 1.49 -3.10
C VAL A 71 7.27 2.58 -2.05
N HIS A 72 7.10 3.82 -2.51
CA HIS A 72 6.68 4.93 -1.68
C HIS A 72 5.24 5.28 -2.00
N LEU A 73 4.40 5.41 -0.98
CA LEU A 73 3.00 5.78 -1.13
C LEU A 73 2.69 6.93 -0.18
N LEU A 74 1.98 7.93 -0.68
CA LEU A 74 1.42 8.99 0.14
C LEU A 74 -0.09 8.78 0.17
N LEU A 75 -0.60 8.34 1.32
CA LEU A 75 -1.97 7.88 1.47
C LEU A 75 -2.69 8.63 2.57
N LYS A 76 -3.97 8.91 2.34
CA LYS A 76 -4.86 9.37 3.40
C LYS A 76 -5.81 8.24 3.78
N GLU A 77 -5.97 8.00 5.09
CA GLU A 77 -6.95 7.04 5.57
C GLU A 77 -8.36 7.47 5.20
N GLY A 78 -9.13 6.51 4.67
CA GLY A 78 -10.56 6.66 4.52
C GLY A 78 -11.26 6.04 5.73
N PHE A 79 -12.14 5.06 5.50
CA PHE A 79 -12.76 4.37 6.63
C PHE A 79 -11.88 3.27 7.22
N GLU A 80 -10.82 2.86 6.53
CA GLU A 80 -9.89 1.86 7.06
C GLU A 80 -8.59 2.51 7.54
N THR A 81 -7.92 1.84 8.48
CA THR A 81 -6.64 2.30 9.01
C THR A 81 -5.53 2.07 7.98
N ILE A 82 -4.44 2.83 8.11
CA ILE A 82 -3.27 2.66 7.25
C ILE A 82 -2.73 1.23 7.31
N GLY A 83 -2.78 0.58 8.49
CA GLY A 83 -2.31 -0.78 8.65
C GLY A 83 -3.10 -1.77 7.80
N ASP A 84 -4.42 -1.67 7.82
CA ASP A 84 -5.29 -2.56 7.05
C ASP A 84 -5.15 -2.31 5.55
N ILE A 85 -5.07 -1.03 5.15
CA ILE A 85 -4.88 -0.65 3.75
C ILE A 85 -3.58 -1.24 3.21
N MET A 86 -2.48 -1.04 3.92
CA MET A 86 -1.16 -1.51 3.48
C MET A 86 -1.08 -3.03 3.44
N LYS A 87 -1.70 -3.71 4.41
CA LYS A 87 -1.76 -5.16 4.41
C LYS A 87 -2.49 -5.69 3.18
N ARG A 88 -3.60 -5.06 2.80
CA ARG A 88 -4.38 -5.47 1.64
C ARG A 88 -3.62 -5.23 0.34
N ILE A 89 -3.01 -4.05 0.20
CA ILE A 89 -2.20 -3.72 -0.97
C ILE A 89 -1.06 -4.72 -1.13
N ALA A 90 -0.29 -4.94 -0.06
CA ALA A 90 0.84 -5.85 -0.09
C ALA A 90 0.40 -7.28 -0.41
N SER A 91 -0.64 -7.79 0.26
CA SER A 91 -1.11 -9.17 0.06
C SER A 91 -1.58 -9.41 -1.36
N SER A 92 -2.32 -8.45 -1.95
CA SER A 92 -2.81 -8.57 -3.33
C SER A 92 -1.66 -8.64 -4.31
N TYR A 93 -0.66 -7.78 -4.14
CA TYR A 93 0.48 -7.76 -5.05
C TYR A 93 1.36 -9.00 -4.88
N VAL A 94 1.62 -9.41 -3.63
CA VAL A 94 2.46 -10.58 -3.35
C VAL A 94 1.84 -11.85 -3.92
N TYR A 95 0.52 -12.00 -3.82
CA TYR A 95 -0.16 -13.13 -4.43
C TYR A 95 0.12 -13.20 -5.93
N TYR A 96 -0.03 -12.07 -6.63
CA TYR A 96 0.25 -12.00 -8.06
C TYR A 96 1.71 -12.30 -8.37
N TYR A 97 2.64 -11.67 -7.65
CA TYR A 97 4.07 -11.81 -7.90
C TYR A 97 4.55 -13.24 -7.67
N ASN A 98 4.14 -13.83 -6.55
CA ASN A 98 4.54 -15.19 -6.21
C ASN A 98 3.98 -16.21 -7.20
N HIS A 99 2.76 -15.97 -7.68
CA HIS A 99 2.16 -16.84 -8.68
C HIS A 99 2.88 -16.74 -10.03
N LYS A 100 3.19 -15.51 -10.45
CA LYS A 100 3.85 -15.27 -11.73
C LYS A 100 5.27 -15.83 -11.76
N TYR A 101 6.00 -15.69 -10.67
CA TYR A 101 7.43 -16.06 -10.61
C TYR A 101 7.70 -17.37 -9.87
N ASP A 102 6.66 -18.13 -9.60
CA ASP A 102 6.74 -19.45 -8.97
C ASP A 102 7.58 -19.40 -7.69
N ARG A 103 7.22 -18.47 -6.80
CA ARG A 103 7.91 -18.34 -5.51
C ARG A 103 6.92 -18.38 -4.36
N VAL A 104 7.43 -18.64 -3.17
CA VAL A 104 6.64 -18.71 -1.93
C VAL A 104 7.23 -17.77 -0.89
N GLY A 105 6.40 -17.37 0.07
CA GLY A 105 6.87 -16.60 1.21
C GLY A 105 6.81 -15.10 0.99
N HIS A 106 7.46 -14.38 1.89
CA HIS A 106 7.41 -12.92 1.92
C HIS A 106 8.14 -12.30 0.74
N LEU A 107 7.50 -11.36 0.07
CA LEU A 107 8.13 -10.52 -0.94
C LEU A 107 8.61 -9.22 -0.30
N PHE A 108 7.80 -8.63 0.56
CA PHE A 108 8.15 -7.40 1.27
C PHE A 108 8.63 -7.73 2.69
N GLN A 109 9.41 -6.82 3.27
CA GLN A 109 9.77 -6.91 4.68
C GLN A 109 8.50 -7.02 5.52
N GLU A 110 8.60 -7.70 6.65
CA GLU A 110 7.45 -8.11 7.44
C GLU A 110 6.54 -6.96 7.81
N ARG A 111 7.09 -5.78 8.05
CA ARG A 111 6.31 -4.60 8.42
C ARG A 111 6.72 -3.42 7.56
N PHE A 112 5.73 -2.81 6.91
CA PHE A 112 5.98 -1.58 6.18
C PHE A 112 6.36 -0.46 7.14
N LYS A 113 7.14 0.52 6.66
CA LYS A 113 7.44 1.73 7.40
C LYS A 113 6.40 2.78 7.08
N SER A 114 5.97 3.54 8.09
CA SER A 114 5.07 4.66 7.88
C SER A 114 5.54 5.87 8.67
N GLN A 115 5.40 7.03 8.05
CA GLN A 115 5.70 8.31 8.65
C GLN A 115 4.45 9.17 8.57
N PRO A 116 3.93 9.65 9.70
CA PRO A 116 2.74 10.49 9.67
C PRO A 116 3.06 11.85 9.06
N VAL A 117 2.12 12.38 8.27
CA VAL A 117 2.17 13.73 7.73
C VAL A 117 1.26 14.59 8.60
N ASN A 118 1.83 15.48 9.39
CA ASN A 118 1.09 16.23 10.40
C ASN A 118 0.62 17.61 9.93
N ASP A 119 1.14 18.07 8.80
CA ASP A 119 0.68 19.30 8.17
C ASP A 119 0.93 19.23 6.67
N PHE A 120 0.37 20.20 5.92
CA PHE A 120 0.48 20.20 4.47
C PHE A 120 1.79 20.75 3.93
N SER A 121 2.69 21.24 4.78
CA SER A 121 4.02 21.66 4.34
C SER A 121 4.88 20.49 3.90
N TYR A 122 4.50 19.25 4.28
CA TYR A 122 5.18 18.04 3.87
C TYR A 122 5.09 17.83 2.34
N PHE A 123 3.99 18.26 1.76
CA PHE A 123 3.81 18.13 0.32
C PHE A 123 4.64 19.20 -0.41
#